data_b0be8947f064a11c85f0ebd5749b6f41
#
_entry.id   b0be8947f064a11c85f0ebd5749b6f41
#
_cell.length_a   1.000
_cell.length_b   1.000
_cell.length_c   1.000
_cell.angle_alpha   90.00
_cell.angle_beta   90.00
_cell.angle_gamma   90.00
#
_symmetry.space_group_name_H-M   'P 1'
#
loop_
_entity.id
_entity.type
_entity.pdbx_description
1 polymer ?
#
loop_
_entity_poly.entity_id
_entity_poly.type
_entity_poly.pdbx_seq_one_letter_code
_entity_poly.pdbx_strand_id
1 'polypeptide(L)'
;KKIFNLKNIVSPFILRRTKNEVLTELPEKVENNMIVELSKEQKKLYMAYVKRAKKELRGFDKEENNNLKVLAILTKLRQICNSPQLFDENYTGEVAKIELLREMIPDILENGHRMIIFSQFLGTLEEIKEELKKENVEYFYIDGSVKSKERMEISKKFNSGEGQVVLISLKAGGTGLNLVGADVVIHYDPWWNFAVENQASDRAHRIGQKKSVQVIKLITEGTIEEKIIKIQENKRALSENILGKDSGNNKDSKEIFEMDEKELMELLSFEK
;
A
#
# COMPACT_ATOMS: atom_id res chain seq x y z
N LYS A 1 -16.48 -22.61 -18.85
CA LYS A 1 -17.73 -22.31 -19.61
C LYS A 1 -18.46 -21.07 -19.08
N LYS A 2 -18.76 -20.93 -17.77
CA LYS A 2 -19.48 -19.77 -17.19
C LYS A 2 -18.74 -18.43 -17.40
N ILE A 3 -17.42 -18.40 -17.17
CA ILE A 3 -16.57 -17.20 -17.34
C ILE A 3 -16.51 -16.76 -18.82
N PHE A 4 -16.38 -17.71 -19.74
CA PHE A 4 -16.36 -17.44 -21.17
C PHE A 4 -17.68 -16.82 -21.67
N ASN A 5 -18.82 -17.35 -21.19
CA ASN A 5 -20.13 -16.80 -21.53
C ASN A 5 -20.30 -15.36 -20.97
N LEU A 6 -19.85 -15.11 -19.75
CA LEU A 6 -19.89 -13.77 -19.14
C LEU A 6 -19.05 -12.77 -19.94
N LYS A 7 -17.84 -13.16 -20.35
CA LYS A 7 -16.96 -12.32 -21.17
C LYS A 7 -17.63 -11.93 -22.49
N ASN A 8 -18.26 -12.87 -23.18
CA ASN A 8 -18.92 -12.62 -24.46
C ASN A 8 -20.15 -11.70 -24.34
N ILE A 9 -20.85 -11.76 -23.20
CA ILE A 9 -22.02 -10.91 -22.94
C ILE A 9 -21.59 -9.48 -22.61
N VAL A 10 -20.52 -9.32 -21.89
CA VAL A 10 -20.09 -8.03 -21.32
C VAL A 10 -19.16 -7.25 -22.26
N SER A 11 -18.32 -7.96 -23.05
CA SER A 11 -17.32 -7.33 -23.92
C SER A 11 -17.85 -6.28 -24.91
N PRO A 12 -19.07 -6.41 -25.52
CA PRO A 12 -19.61 -5.37 -26.41
C PRO A 12 -19.94 -4.04 -25.71
N PHE A 13 -20.11 -4.06 -24.38
CA PHE A 13 -20.52 -2.91 -23.57
C PHE A 13 -19.34 -2.27 -22.81
N ILE A 14 -18.15 -2.88 -22.85
CA ILE A 14 -16.96 -2.39 -22.15
C ILE A 14 -15.89 -2.06 -23.17
N LEU A 15 -15.64 -0.77 -23.39
CA LEU A 15 -14.47 -0.30 -24.10
C LEU A 15 -13.38 0.02 -23.06
N ARG A 16 -12.38 -0.85 -22.98
CA ARG A 16 -11.25 -0.66 -22.09
C ARG A 16 -9.95 -0.58 -22.88
N ARG A 17 -9.14 0.41 -22.56
CA ARG A 17 -7.79 0.57 -23.10
C ARG A 17 -6.81 0.65 -21.93
N THR A 18 -5.79 -0.17 -21.95
CA THR A 18 -4.71 -0.07 -20.97
C THR A 18 -3.73 1.03 -21.37
N LYS A 19 -3.00 1.59 -20.39
CA LYS A 19 -1.98 2.61 -20.66
C LYS A 19 -0.92 2.10 -21.64
N ASN A 20 -0.47 0.85 -21.48
CA ASN A 20 0.54 0.22 -22.33
C ASN A 20 0.08 0.06 -23.80
N GLU A 21 -1.24 -0.03 -24.05
CA GLU A 21 -1.79 -0.12 -25.41
C GLU A 21 -1.89 1.24 -26.09
N VAL A 22 -2.03 2.32 -25.32
CA VAL A 22 -2.31 3.66 -25.86
C VAL A 22 -1.10 4.58 -25.78
N LEU A 23 -0.24 4.39 -24.79
CA LEU A 23 0.88 5.29 -24.46
C LEU A 23 2.21 4.53 -24.62
N THR A 24 2.60 4.27 -25.86
CA THR A 24 3.87 3.61 -26.21
C THR A 24 5.12 4.44 -25.85
N GLU A 25 4.95 5.73 -25.58
CA GLU A 25 6.04 6.65 -25.21
C GLU A 25 6.31 6.71 -23.70
N LEU A 26 5.46 6.08 -22.87
CA LEU A 26 5.70 6.05 -21.42
C LEU A 26 6.86 5.11 -21.09
N PRO A 27 7.83 5.57 -20.27
CA PRO A 27 8.87 4.70 -19.75
C PRO A 27 8.31 3.51 -18.99
N GLU A 28 9.12 2.48 -18.83
CA GLU A 28 8.74 1.26 -18.11
C GLU A 28 8.39 1.54 -16.65
N LYS A 29 7.40 0.81 -16.14
CA LYS A 29 7.08 0.73 -14.70
C LYS A 29 7.45 -0.64 -14.18
N VAL A 30 8.42 -0.70 -13.26
CA VAL A 30 8.90 -1.93 -12.61
C VAL A 30 8.35 -1.98 -11.19
N GLU A 31 7.68 -3.08 -10.82
CA GLU A 31 7.14 -3.30 -9.49
C GLU A 31 7.93 -4.39 -8.76
N ASN A 32 8.42 -4.07 -7.56
CA ASN A 32 9.19 -4.98 -6.72
C ASN A 32 8.58 -5.07 -5.32
N ASN A 33 8.45 -6.29 -4.81
CA ASN A 33 8.12 -6.55 -3.41
C ASN A 33 9.44 -6.68 -2.63
N MET A 34 9.61 -5.85 -1.59
CA MET A 34 10.74 -5.91 -0.68
C MET A 34 10.28 -6.51 0.64
N ILE A 35 10.81 -7.68 0.95
CA ILE A 35 10.46 -8.43 2.17
C ILE A 35 11.31 -7.91 3.32
N VAL A 36 10.67 -7.63 4.44
CA VAL A 36 11.26 -7.03 5.64
C VAL A 36 11.00 -7.94 6.84
N GLU A 37 12.03 -8.39 7.52
CA GLU A 37 11.87 -9.13 8.78
C GLU A 37 11.52 -8.17 9.92
N LEU A 38 10.52 -8.52 10.72
CA LEU A 38 10.20 -7.77 11.94
C LEU A 38 11.37 -7.79 12.92
N SER A 39 11.65 -6.68 13.61
CA SER A 39 12.58 -6.68 14.74
C SER A 39 12.14 -7.69 15.81
N LYS A 40 13.07 -8.10 16.68
CA LYS A 40 12.76 -9.08 17.73
C LYS A 40 11.61 -8.61 18.64
N GLU A 41 11.58 -7.34 18.94
CA GLU A 41 10.57 -6.68 19.77
C GLU A 41 9.22 -6.61 19.04
N GLN A 42 9.22 -6.18 17.78
CA GLN A 42 8.01 -6.18 16.95
C GLN A 42 7.43 -7.59 16.80
N LYS A 43 8.29 -8.59 16.54
CA LYS A 43 7.86 -9.99 16.39
C LYS A 43 7.19 -10.51 17.66
N LYS A 44 7.77 -10.22 18.85
CA LYS A 44 7.15 -10.59 20.13
C LYS A 44 5.78 -9.94 20.31
N LEU A 45 5.68 -8.63 20.02
CA LEU A 45 4.42 -7.88 20.12
C LEU A 45 3.38 -8.44 19.15
N TYR A 46 3.77 -8.67 17.89
CA TYR A 46 2.90 -9.22 16.85
C TYR A 46 2.35 -10.60 17.25
N MET A 47 3.22 -11.52 17.69
CA MET A 47 2.82 -12.87 18.11
C MET A 47 1.93 -12.86 19.33
N ALA A 48 2.20 -12.00 20.32
CA ALA A 48 1.36 -11.84 21.49
C ALA A 48 -0.05 -11.37 21.09
N TYR A 49 -0.13 -10.40 20.17
CA TYR A 49 -1.41 -9.91 19.70
C TYR A 49 -2.15 -10.96 18.85
N VAL A 50 -1.49 -11.68 17.96
CA VAL A 50 -2.07 -12.79 17.20
C VAL A 50 -2.69 -13.84 18.14
N LYS A 51 -1.95 -14.22 19.21
CA LYS A 51 -2.44 -15.18 20.21
C LYS A 51 -3.70 -14.69 20.91
N ARG A 52 -3.76 -13.40 21.24
CA ARG A 52 -4.95 -12.75 21.82
C ARG A 52 -6.11 -12.73 20.82
N ALA A 53 -5.86 -12.27 19.60
CA ALA A 53 -6.85 -12.18 18.53
C ALA A 53 -7.49 -13.54 18.21
N LYS A 54 -6.69 -14.61 18.14
CA LYS A 54 -7.19 -15.99 17.97
C LYS A 54 -8.13 -16.43 19.11
N LYS A 55 -7.90 -15.98 20.34
CA LYS A 55 -8.82 -16.26 21.46
C LYS A 55 -10.12 -15.48 21.33
N GLU A 56 -10.03 -14.22 20.90
CA GLU A 56 -11.20 -13.33 20.72
C GLU A 56 -12.12 -13.78 19.57
N LEU A 57 -11.55 -14.51 18.57
CA LEU A 57 -12.29 -15.01 17.40
C LEU A 57 -12.79 -16.47 17.56
N ARG A 58 -12.49 -17.15 18.67
CA ARG A 58 -13.06 -18.49 18.93
C ARG A 58 -14.57 -18.40 19.12
N GLY A 59 -15.31 -19.24 18.38
CA GLY A 59 -16.78 -19.20 18.36
C GLY A 59 -17.33 -18.03 17.53
N PHE A 60 -16.55 -17.55 16.57
CA PHE A 60 -16.95 -16.49 15.65
C PHE A 60 -18.16 -16.94 14.82
N ASP A 61 -19.26 -16.22 14.96
CA ASP A 61 -20.44 -16.37 14.11
C ASP A 61 -20.57 -15.17 13.18
N LYS A 62 -21.08 -15.37 11.95
CA LYS A 62 -21.13 -14.34 10.88
C LYS A 62 -22.13 -13.18 11.15
N GLU A 63 -22.47 -12.90 12.39
CA GLU A 63 -23.35 -11.77 12.73
C GLU A 63 -22.67 -10.41 12.48
N GLU A 64 -23.45 -9.39 12.16
CA GLU A 64 -22.97 -8.04 11.73
C GLU A 64 -21.93 -7.39 12.65
N ASN A 65 -22.02 -7.63 13.97
CA ASN A 65 -21.09 -7.06 14.94
C ASN A 65 -19.68 -7.68 14.92
N ASN A 66 -19.49 -8.84 14.31
CA ASN A 66 -18.22 -9.54 14.28
C ASN A 66 -17.28 -9.01 13.18
N ASN A 67 -17.81 -8.49 12.11
CA ASN A 67 -17.02 -7.90 11.02
C ASN A 67 -16.19 -6.70 11.48
N LEU A 68 -16.74 -5.87 12.38
CA LEU A 68 -16.01 -4.74 12.95
C LEU A 68 -14.85 -5.18 13.84
N LYS A 69 -15.03 -6.30 14.59
CA LYS A 69 -13.95 -6.88 15.41
C LYS A 69 -12.81 -7.39 14.54
N VAL A 70 -13.14 -8.12 13.46
CA VAL A 70 -12.13 -8.61 12.50
C VAL A 70 -11.36 -7.45 11.90
N LEU A 71 -12.05 -6.42 11.42
CA LEU A 71 -11.41 -5.23 10.84
C LEU A 71 -10.49 -4.53 11.86
N ALA A 72 -10.93 -4.43 13.12
CA ALA A 72 -10.12 -3.85 14.20
C ALA A 72 -8.86 -4.68 14.45
N ILE A 73 -8.96 -6.01 14.48
CA ILE A 73 -7.82 -6.92 14.65
C ILE A 73 -6.83 -6.77 13.51
N LEU A 74 -7.31 -6.82 12.27
CA LEU A 74 -6.46 -6.67 11.08
C LEU A 74 -5.78 -5.30 11.04
N THR A 75 -6.49 -4.25 11.42
CA THR A 75 -5.91 -2.90 11.49
C THR A 75 -4.78 -2.83 12.53
N LYS A 76 -4.97 -3.41 13.72
CA LYS A 76 -3.95 -3.44 14.77
C LYS A 76 -2.73 -4.27 14.37
N LEU A 77 -2.91 -5.43 13.72
CA LEU A 77 -1.80 -6.22 13.22
C LEU A 77 -0.96 -5.42 12.21
N ARG A 78 -1.61 -4.68 11.31
CA ARG A 78 -0.93 -3.81 10.35
C ARG A 78 -0.25 -2.62 11.03
N GLN A 79 -0.83 -2.05 12.07
CA GLN A 79 -0.16 -1.03 12.87
C GLN A 79 1.12 -1.57 13.50
N ILE A 80 1.12 -2.78 14.06
CA ILE A 80 2.32 -3.42 14.62
C ILE A 80 3.39 -3.64 13.54
N CYS A 81 3.01 -4.00 12.31
CA CYS A 81 3.95 -4.16 11.20
C CYS A 81 4.60 -2.83 10.78
N ASN A 82 3.85 -1.75 10.80
CA ASN A 82 4.25 -0.46 10.22
C ASN A 82 4.84 0.51 11.24
N SER A 83 4.17 0.64 12.37
CA SER A 83 4.48 1.57 13.45
C SER A 83 3.88 1.02 14.75
N PRO A 84 4.63 0.22 15.51
CA PRO A 84 4.15 -0.36 16.75
C PRO A 84 3.65 0.68 17.77
N GLN A 85 4.17 1.90 17.74
CA GLN A 85 3.73 3.00 18.61
C GLN A 85 2.26 3.39 18.38
N LEU A 86 1.71 3.15 17.18
CA LEU A 86 0.27 3.34 16.92
C LEU A 86 -0.61 2.31 17.66
N PHE A 87 -0.01 1.21 18.09
CA PHE A 87 -0.67 0.16 18.86
C PHE A 87 -0.39 0.25 20.35
N ASP A 88 0.87 0.52 20.73
CA ASP A 88 1.37 0.67 22.09
C ASP A 88 2.29 1.90 22.17
N GLU A 89 1.79 2.98 22.75
CA GLU A 89 2.50 4.26 22.87
C GLU A 89 3.83 4.13 23.65
N ASN A 90 3.97 3.09 24.49
CA ASN A 90 5.18 2.81 25.25
C ASN A 90 6.20 1.95 24.47
N TYR A 91 5.93 1.61 23.22
CA TYR A 91 6.87 0.85 22.42
C TYR A 91 8.15 1.66 22.15
N THR A 92 9.30 1.11 22.52
CA THR A 92 10.63 1.73 22.36
C THR A 92 11.60 0.88 21.52
N GLY A 93 11.11 -0.24 20.96
CA GLY A 93 11.92 -1.11 20.12
C GLY A 93 12.14 -0.55 18.71
N GLU A 94 13.04 -1.17 17.99
CA GLU A 94 13.30 -0.84 16.59
C GLU A 94 12.10 -1.15 15.69
N VAL A 95 11.86 -0.31 14.70
CA VAL A 95 10.82 -0.46 13.68
C VAL A 95 11.48 -0.85 12.36
N ALA A 96 11.39 -2.13 12.01
CA ALA A 96 12.15 -2.71 10.90
C ALA A 96 12.00 -1.96 9.56
N LYS A 97 10.79 -1.51 9.22
CA LYS A 97 10.57 -0.72 7.99
C LYS A 97 11.17 0.68 8.05
N ILE A 98 11.22 1.30 9.22
CA ILE A 98 11.89 2.60 9.41
C ILE A 98 13.39 2.45 9.24
N GLU A 99 14.00 1.40 9.85
CA GLU A 99 15.42 1.11 9.67
C GLU A 99 15.75 0.91 8.18
N LEU A 100 14.94 0.12 7.48
CA LEU A 100 15.12 -0.08 6.04
C LEU A 100 15.00 1.23 5.26
N LEU A 101 14.03 2.10 5.56
CA LEU A 101 13.92 3.40 4.91
C LEU A 101 15.13 4.30 5.19
N ARG A 102 15.68 4.24 6.40
CA ARG A 102 16.88 4.99 6.80
C ARG A 102 18.09 4.61 5.95
N GLU A 103 18.18 3.34 5.54
CA GLU A 103 19.23 2.86 4.63
C GLU A 103 18.92 3.23 3.16
N MET A 104 17.67 3.04 2.72
CA MET A 104 17.29 3.19 1.32
C MET A 104 17.22 4.65 0.85
N ILE A 105 16.73 5.56 1.70
CA ILE A 105 16.48 6.95 1.28
C ILE A 105 17.76 7.65 0.83
N PRO A 106 18.87 7.62 1.60
CA PRO A 106 20.12 8.22 1.15
C PRO A 106 20.58 7.65 -0.20
N ASP A 107 20.61 6.33 -0.35
CA ASP A 107 21.03 5.67 -1.58
C ASP A 107 20.23 6.12 -2.81
N ILE A 108 18.90 6.21 -2.66
CA ILE A 108 18.00 6.64 -3.73
C ILE A 108 18.27 8.11 -4.10
N LEU A 109 18.44 8.98 -3.09
CA LEU A 109 18.65 10.42 -3.32
C LEU A 109 20.02 10.74 -3.87
N GLU A 110 21.08 10.07 -3.42
CA GLU A 110 22.45 10.21 -3.91
C GLU A 110 22.58 9.81 -5.39
N ASN A 111 21.78 8.82 -5.82
CA ASN A 111 21.69 8.43 -7.23
C ASN A 111 20.83 9.37 -8.09
N GLY A 112 20.38 10.51 -7.56
CA GLY A 112 19.63 11.53 -8.28
C GLY A 112 18.18 11.15 -8.59
N HIS A 113 17.64 10.21 -7.81
CA HIS A 113 16.22 9.84 -7.84
C HIS A 113 15.40 10.69 -6.87
N ARG A 114 14.12 10.82 -7.15
CA ARG A 114 13.16 11.51 -6.29
C ARG A 114 11.97 10.59 -6.04
N MET A 115 11.43 10.62 -4.83
CA MET A 115 10.49 9.59 -4.43
C MET A 115 9.16 10.11 -3.90
N ILE A 116 8.16 9.22 -3.99
CA ILE A 116 6.89 9.35 -3.30
C ILE A 116 6.77 8.18 -2.33
N ILE A 117 6.41 8.46 -1.09
CA ILE A 117 6.12 7.43 -0.08
C ILE A 117 4.65 7.49 0.27
N PHE A 118 3.95 6.39 0.07
CA PHE A 118 2.54 6.22 0.41
C PHE A 118 2.39 5.39 1.69
N SER A 119 1.54 5.84 2.59
CA SER A 119 1.01 5.03 3.69
C SER A 119 -0.46 5.35 3.92
N GLN A 120 -1.22 4.40 4.43
CA GLN A 120 -2.58 4.66 4.87
C GLN A 120 -2.66 5.18 6.32
N PHE A 121 -1.61 4.98 7.11
CA PHE A 121 -1.53 5.40 8.49
C PHE A 121 -0.84 6.76 8.60
N LEU A 122 -1.58 7.77 9.06
CA LEU A 122 -1.02 9.13 9.21
C LEU A 122 0.12 9.16 10.23
N GLY A 123 -0.01 8.40 11.34
CA GLY A 123 1.06 8.32 12.33
C GLY A 123 2.35 7.73 11.77
N THR A 124 2.27 6.74 10.88
CA THR A 124 3.44 6.23 10.16
C THR A 124 4.09 7.32 9.29
N LEU A 125 3.29 8.13 8.59
CA LEU A 125 3.83 9.25 7.81
C LEU A 125 4.49 10.30 8.70
N GLU A 126 3.99 10.54 9.91
CA GLU A 126 4.64 11.45 10.87
C GLU A 126 5.98 10.87 11.36
N GLU A 127 6.08 9.56 11.62
CA GLU A 127 7.36 8.92 11.96
C GLU A 127 8.37 9.04 10.82
N ILE A 128 7.96 8.76 9.58
CA ILE A 128 8.83 8.94 8.41
C ILE A 128 9.26 10.40 8.25
N LYS A 129 8.37 11.34 8.49
CA LYS A 129 8.66 12.77 8.47
C LYS A 129 9.75 13.15 9.48
N GLU A 130 9.72 12.60 10.69
CA GLU A 130 10.77 12.85 11.69
C GLU A 130 12.12 12.25 11.25
N GLU A 131 12.13 11.08 10.60
CA GLU A 131 13.38 10.55 10.03
C GLU A 131 13.94 11.42 8.91
N LEU A 132 13.10 11.89 7.97
CA LEU A 132 13.53 12.81 6.92
C LEU A 132 14.12 14.12 7.46
N LYS A 133 13.54 14.64 8.55
CA LYS A 133 14.08 15.84 9.22
C LYS A 133 15.47 15.59 9.83
N LYS A 134 15.69 14.44 10.46
CA LYS A 134 17.00 14.08 11.04
C LYS A 134 18.08 14.03 9.97
N GLU A 135 17.75 13.54 8.79
CA GLU A 135 18.65 13.45 7.64
C GLU A 135 18.72 14.74 6.80
N ASN A 136 18.03 15.83 7.22
CA ASN A 136 17.92 17.08 6.47
C ASN A 136 17.39 16.92 5.04
N VAL A 137 16.53 15.94 4.80
CA VAL A 137 15.90 15.70 3.50
C VAL A 137 14.69 16.62 3.33
N GLU A 138 14.65 17.36 2.22
CA GLU A 138 13.52 18.23 1.89
C GLU A 138 12.33 17.41 1.40
N TYR A 139 11.17 17.61 2.03
CA TYR A 139 9.96 16.86 1.69
C TYR A 139 8.71 17.74 1.62
N PHE A 140 7.73 17.27 0.88
CA PHE A 140 6.34 17.72 0.92
C PHE A 140 5.46 16.69 1.60
N TYR A 141 4.36 17.15 2.20
CA TYR A 141 3.40 16.29 2.89
C TYR A 141 1.98 16.56 2.38
N ILE A 142 1.24 15.51 2.02
CA ILE A 142 -0.13 15.59 1.51
C ILE A 142 -1.00 14.54 2.20
N ASP A 143 -1.98 14.98 2.96
CA ASP A 143 -3.03 14.14 3.53
C ASP A 143 -4.44 14.64 3.17
N GLY A 144 -5.46 14.11 3.86
CA GLY A 144 -6.85 14.49 3.67
C GLY A 144 -7.17 15.95 4.00
N SER A 145 -6.40 16.59 4.88
CA SER A 145 -6.62 17.97 5.35
C SER A 145 -6.11 19.03 4.36
N VAL A 146 -5.12 18.68 3.52
CA VAL A 146 -4.51 19.61 2.56
C VAL A 146 -5.53 19.99 1.46
N LYS A 147 -5.77 21.27 1.25
CA LYS A 147 -6.73 21.77 0.27
C LYS A 147 -6.28 21.50 -1.17
N SER A 148 -7.23 21.36 -2.10
CA SER A 148 -6.94 21.06 -3.52
C SER A 148 -5.98 22.07 -4.16
N LYS A 149 -6.10 23.36 -3.85
CA LYS A 149 -5.20 24.41 -4.38
C LYS A 149 -3.77 24.19 -3.93
N GLU A 150 -3.58 23.93 -2.64
CA GLU A 150 -2.27 23.67 -2.03
C GLU A 150 -1.64 22.39 -2.59
N ARG A 151 -2.42 21.32 -2.77
CA ARG A 151 -1.94 20.09 -3.43
C ARG A 151 -1.43 20.35 -4.83
N MET A 152 -2.10 21.22 -5.60
CA MET A 152 -1.66 21.61 -6.94
C MET A 152 -0.34 22.42 -6.89
N GLU A 153 -0.19 23.31 -5.90
CA GLU A 153 1.04 24.08 -5.71
C GLU A 153 2.21 23.17 -5.32
N ILE A 154 2.01 22.24 -4.38
CA ILE A 154 3.01 21.21 -4.02
C ILE A 154 3.41 20.41 -5.26
N SER A 155 2.42 19.95 -6.04
CA SER A 155 2.70 19.17 -7.26
C SER A 155 3.54 19.96 -8.27
N LYS A 156 3.26 21.25 -8.48
CA LYS A 156 4.04 22.13 -9.36
C LYS A 156 5.47 22.30 -8.85
N LYS A 157 5.65 22.65 -7.57
CA LYS A 157 6.96 22.81 -6.93
C LYS A 157 7.78 21.52 -7.02
N PHE A 158 7.16 20.40 -6.67
CA PHE A 158 7.84 19.11 -6.76
C PHE A 158 8.25 18.80 -8.21
N ASN A 159 7.40 18.97 -9.20
CA ASN A 159 7.72 18.72 -10.60
C ASN A 159 8.77 19.71 -11.17
N SER A 160 8.91 20.92 -10.61
CA SER A 160 9.96 21.88 -10.98
C SER A 160 11.32 21.59 -10.36
N GLY A 161 11.43 20.61 -9.47
CA GLY A 161 12.68 20.18 -8.86
C GLY A 161 12.83 20.53 -7.40
N GLU A 162 11.86 21.22 -6.77
CA GLU A 162 11.88 21.51 -5.34
C GLU A 162 11.53 20.26 -4.52
N GLY A 163 12.21 20.07 -3.39
CA GLY A 163 12.05 18.92 -2.49
C GLY A 163 12.49 17.61 -3.13
N GLN A 164 12.74 16.62 -2.33
CA GLN A 164 13.27 15.32 -2.76
C GLN A 164 12.26 14.19 -2.56
N VAL A 165 11.40 14.32 -1.56
CA VAL A 165 10.41 13.32 -1.15
C VAL A 165 9.03 13.94 -1.07
N VAL A 166 8.00 13.18 -1.48
CA VAL A 166 6.59 13.52 -1.18
C VAL A 166 6.00 12.43 -0.32
N LEU A 167 5.58 12.77 0.89
CA LEU A 167 4.83 11.88 1.77
C LEU A 167 3.33 12.06 1.51
N ILE A 168 2.63 10.98 1.20
CA ILE A 168 1.21 11.08 0.83
C ILE A 168 0.40 10.01 1.54
N SER A 169 -0.71 10.41 2.17
CA SER A 169 -1.68 9.41 2.62
C SER A 169 -2.35 8.74 1.42
N LEU A 170 -2.50 7.42 1.46
CA LEU A 170 -3.02 6.64 0.33
C LEU A 170 -4.41 7.12 -0.12
N LYS A 171 -5.26 7.55 0.83
CA LYS A 171 -6.58 8.14 0.53
C LYS A 171 -6.47 9.47 -0.25
N ALA A 172 -5.50 10.32 0.09
CA ALA A 172 -5.27 11.59 -0.60
C ALA A 172 -4.63 11.37 -1.99
N GLY A 173 -3.84 10.31 -2.16
CA GLY A 173 -3.24 9.91 -3.44
C GLY A 173 -4.25 9.63 -4.55
N GLY A 174 -5.50 9.29 -4.20
CA GLY A 174 -6.60 9.11 -5.16
C GLY A 174 -7.03 10.39 -5.91
N THR A 175 -6.65 11.58 -5.45
CA THR A 175 -7.10 12.87 -5.96
C THR A 175 -6.24 13.45 -7.07
N GLY A 176 -6.31 12.94 -8.29
CA GLY A 176 -5.84 13.61 -9.53
C GLY A 176 -4.45 14.27 -9.59
N LEU A 177 -3.60 14.09 -8.57
CA LEU A 177 -2.26 14.69 -8.50
C LEU A 177 -1.38 14.25 -9.68
N ASN A 178 -0.53 15.13 -10.17
CA ASN A 178 0.49 14.83 -11.17
C ASN A 178 1.88 15.00 -10.54
N LEU A 179 2.58 13.90 -10.30
CA LEU A 179 3.86 13.87 -9.60
C LEU A 179 4.96 13.21 -10.44
N VAL A 180 5.01 13.58 -11.72
CA VAL A 180 6.01 13.07 -12.68
C VAL A 180 7.46 13.46 -12.35
N GLY A 181 7.65 14.33 -11.36
CA GLY A 181 8.97 14.62 -10.79
C GLY A 181 9.59 13.48 -10.00
N ALA A 182 8.81 12.47 -9.60
CA ALA A 182 9.31 11.26 -8.95
C ALA A 182 9.49 10.13 -9.96
N ASP A 183 10.52 9.33 -9.76
CA ASP A 183 10.80 8.09 -10.49
C ASP A 183 10.89 6.88 -9.55
N VAL A 184 10.78 7.08 -8.22
CA VAL A 184 10.63 6.03 -7.23
C VAL A 184 9.33 6.21 -6.46
N VAL A 185 8.56 5.14 -6.31
CA VAL A 185 7.33 5.10 -5.51
C VAL A 185 7.46 4.00 -4.48
N ILE A 186 7.31 4.36 -3.20
CA ILE A 186 7.35 3.39 -2.11
C ILE A 186 5.95 3.28 -1.51
N HIS A 187 5.37 2.08 -1.54
CA HIS A 187 4.22 1.73 -0.73
C HIS A 187 4.75 1.16 0.60
N TYR A 188 4.70 1.96 1.64
CA TYR A 188 5.19 1.58 2.96
C TYR A 188 4.36 0.46 3.59
N ASP A 189 3.07 0.45 3.33
CA ASP A 189 2.16 -0.60 3.75
C ASP A 189 1.25 -1.04 2.58
N PRO A 190 1.06 -2.37 2.39
CA PRO A 190 0.18 -2.87 1.36
C PRO A 190 -1.30 -2.59 1.68
N TRP A 191 -2.09 -2.35 0.64
CA TRP A 191 -3.52 -2.13 0.75
C TRP A 191 -4.31 -3.31 0.19
N TRP A 192 -5.48 -3.58 0.73
CA TRP A 192 -6.34 -4.66 0.26
C TRP A 192 -6.73 -4.56 -1.22
N ASN A 193 -6.79 -3.32 -1.73
CA ASN A 193 -7.19 -3.02 -3.10
C ASN A 193 -6.01 -2.63 -3.95
N PHE A 194 -5.56 -3.57 -4.79
CA PHE A 194 -4.49 -3.35 -5.77
C PHE A 194 -4.75 -2.17 -6.71
N ALA A 195 -6.03 -1.92 -7.11
CA ALA A 195 -6.35 -0.82 -8.01
C ALA A 195 -6.07 0.56 -7.38
N VAL A 196 -6.25 0.70 -6.06
CA VAL A 196 -5.92 1.93 -5.33
C VAL A 196 -4.42 2.15 -5.26
N GLU A 197 -3.63 1.10 -5.03
CA GLU A 197 -2.16 1.17 -5.07
C GLU A 197 -1.66 1.54 -6.46
N ASN A 198 -2.18 0.89 -7.50
CA ASN A 198 -1.85 1.23 -8.88
C ASN A 198 -2.21 2.67 -9.21
N GLN A 199 -3.39 3.13 -8.81
CA GLN A 199 -3.80 4.51 -9.00
C GLN A 199 -2.84 5.48 -8.30
N ALA A 200 -2.34 5.14 -7.12
CA ALA A 200 -1.35 5.93 -6.41
C ALA A 200 0.00 5.95 -7.16
N SER A 201 0.51 4.80 -7.59
CA SER A 201 1.75 4.71 -8.38
C SER A 201 1.64 5.44 -9.71
N ASP A 202 0.46 5.46 -10.31
CA ASP A 202 0.15 6.17 -11.54
C ASP A 202 0.22 7.70 -11.43
N ARG A 203 0.45 8.24 -10.23
CA ARG A 203 0.75 9.68 -10.04
C ARG A 203 2.17 10.03 -10.53
N ALA A 204 3.11 9.10 -10.42
CA ALA A 204 4.45 9.21 -10.97
C ALA A 204 4.53 8.68 -12.42
N HIS A 205 3.87 7.55 -12.70
CA HIS A 205 3.87 6.92 -14.02
C HIS A 205 2.72 7.46 -14.90
N ARG A 206 2.94 8.64 -15.45
CA ARG A 206 1.94 9.38 -16.23
C ARG A 206 2.60 10.13 -17.40
N ILE A 207 1.79 10.62 -18.35
CA ILE A 207 2.26 11.50 -19.45
C ILE A 207 3.08 12.64 -18.88
N GLY A 208 4.30 12.79 -19.38
CA GLY A 208 5.31 13.73 -18.89
C GLY A 208 6.43 13.09 -18.07
N GLN A 209 6.30 11.82 -17.68
CA GLN A 209 7.38 11.06 -17.06
C GLN A 209 8.46 10.73 -18.12
N LYS A 210 9.73 10.97 -17.79
CA LYS A 210 10.88 10.77 -18.69
C LYS A 210 11.80 9.63 -18.24
N LYS A 211 11.64 9.15 -17.00
CA LYS A 211 12.45 8.07 -16.41
C LYS A 211 11.59 6.84 -16.17
N SER A 212 12.20 5.65 -16.16
CA SER A 212 11.55 4.45 -15.67
C SER A 212 11.10 4.63 -14.22
N VAL A 213 9.89 4.19 -13.89
CA VAL A 213 9.34 4.33 -12.54
C VAL A 213 9.51 3.00 -11.81
N GLN A 214 10.24 3.06 -10.69
CA GLN A 214 10.34 1.92 -9.77
C GLN A 214 9.27 2.03 -8.69
N VAL A 215 8.47 0.98 -8.54
CA VAL A 215 7.48 0.84 -7.47
C VAL A 215 7.94 -0.22 -6.49
N ILE A 216 8.18 0.17 -5.25
CA ILE A 216 8.67 -0.71 -4.19
C ILE A 216 7.56 -0.86 -3.16
N LYS A 217 7.19 -2.10 -2.83
CA LYS A 217 6.25 -2.41 -1.76
C LYS A 217 6.98 -3.05 -0.59
N LEU A 218 6.91 -2.42 0.58
CA LEU A 218 7.50 -2.97 1.80
C LEU A 218 6.51 -3.94 2.45
N ILE A 219 6.93 -5.18 2.63
CA ILE A 219 6.07 -6.27 3.11
C ILE A 219 6.78 -6.97 4.27
N THR A 220 6.17 -7.01 5.43
CA THR A 220 6.74 -7.74 6.58
C THR A 220 6.53 -9.24 6.46
N GLU A 221 7.64 -9.97 6.58
CA GLU A 221 7.70 -11.43 6.44
C GLU A 221 6.85 -12.16 7.49
N GLY A 222 6.15 -13.22 7.07
CA GLY A 222 5.35 -14.08 7.94
C GLY A 222 4.14 -13.41 8.57
N THR A 223 3.73 -12.21 8.12
CA THR A 223 2.67 -11.44 8.74
C THR A 223 1.40 -11.34 7.87
N ILE A 224 0.43 -10.59 8.37
CA ILE A 224 -0.80 -10.25 7.65
C ILE A 224 -0.51 -9.54 6.32
N GLU A 225 0.63 -8.85 6.18
CA GLU A 225 0.95 -8.13 4.95
C GLU A 225 1.22 -9.08 3.78
N GLU A 226 1.92 -10.20 4.00
CA GLU A 226 2.06 -11.23 2.96
C GLU A 226 0.71 -11.83 2.55
N LYS A 227 -0.20 -12.01 3.52
CA LYS A 227 -1.55 -12.50 3.20
C LYS A 227 -2.32 -11.50 2.36
N ILE A 228 -2.18 -10.20 2.63
CA ILE A 228 -2.77 -9.13 1.81
C ILE A 228 -2.26 -9.21 0.38
N ILE A 229 -0.96 -9.38 0.17
CA ILE A 229 -0.37 -9.53 -1.17
C ILE A 229 -0.91 -10.77 -1.88
N LYS A 230 -0.96 -11.93 -1.21
CA LYS A 230 -1.55 -13.16 -1.79
C LYS A 230 -3.01 -12.95 -2.23
N ILE A 231 -3.81 -12.24 -1.43
CA ILE A 231 -5.19 -11.88 -1.78
C ILE A 231 -5.24 -10.96 -3.00
N GLN A 232 -4.37 -9.94 -3.06
CA GLN A 232 -4.26 -9.05 -4.21
C GLN A 232 -3.92 -9.82 -5.49
N GLU A 233 -2.93 -10.71 -5.45
CA GLU A 233 -2.49 -11.53 -6.58
C GLU A 233 -3.60 -12.45 -7.11
N ASN A 234 -4.33 -13.11 -6.20
CA ASN A 234 -5.46 -13.94 -6.55
C ASN A 234 -6.57 -13.14 -7.26
N LYS A 235 -6.88 -11.94 -6.75
CA LYS A 235 -7.87 -11.05 -7.36
C LYS A 235 -7.42 -10.54 -8.72
N ARG A 236 -6.15 -10.20 -8.86
CA ARG A 236 -5.54 -9.80 -10.12
C ARG A 236 -5.69 -10.91 -11.17
N ALA A 237 -5.31 -12.14 -10.82
CA ALA A 237 -5.42 -13.30 -11.70
C ALA A 237 -6.88 -13.58 -12.12
N LEU A 238 -7.84 -13.48 -11.21
CA LEU A 238 -9.27 -13.62 -11.52
C LEU A 238 -9.75 -12.51 -12.46
N SER A 239 -9.36 -11.28 -12.21
CA SER A 239 -9.74 -10.12 -13.02
C SER A 239 -9.16 -10.18 -14.43
N GLU A 240 -7.92 -10.62 -14.59
CA GLU A 240 -7.26 -10.83 -15.89
C GLU A 240 -7.96 -11.93 -16.69
N ASN A 241 -8.43 -12.99 -16.03
CA ASN A 241 -9.15 -14.10 -16.66
C ASN A 241 -10.58 -13.74 -17.12
N ILE A 242 -11.26 -12.82 -16.44
CA ILE A 242 -12.68 -12.47 -16.71
C ILE A 242 -12.80 -11.32 -17.70
N LEU A 243 -12.00 -10.28 -17.57
CA LEU A 243 -12.20 -9.00 -18.28
C LEU A 243 -11.01 -8.55 -19.13
N GLY A 244 -9.92 -9.35 -19.20
CA GLY A 244 -8.64 -8.89 -19.75
C GLY A 244 -7.97 -7.89 -18.79
N LYS A 245 -6.64 -7.85 -18.78
CA LYS A 245 -5.79 -7.15 -17.78
C LYS A 245 -6.43 -5.89 -17.19
N ASP A 246 -6.52 -5.84 -15.85
CA ASP A 246 -6.91 -4.72 -14.96
C ASP A 246 -8.40 -4.28 -14.88
N SER A 247 -9.26 -5.00 -14.25
CA SER A 247 -10.55 -4.48 -13.78
C SER A 247 -10.54 -4.25 -12.26
N GLY A 248 -10.39 -2.99 -11.88
CA GLY A 248 -10.61 -2.59 -10.49
C GLY A 248 -12.10 -2.60 -10.16
N ASN A 249 -12.54 -3.52 -9.35
CA ASN A 249 -13.89 -3.52 -8.80
C ASN A 249 -13.84 -3.40 -7.26
N ASN A 250 -14.61 -2.47 -6.72
CA ASN A 250 -14.74 -2.10 -5.30
C ASN A 250 -15.40 -3.19 -4.42
N LYS A 251 -14.96 -4.45 -4.51
CA LYS A 251 -15.51 -5.54 -3.68
C LYS A 251 -14.60 -5.96 -2.51
N ASP A 252 -13.51 -5.27 -2.32
CA ASP A 252 -12.41 -5.73 -1.47
C ASP A 252 -12.73 -5.87 0.01
N SER A 253 -13.60 -5.00 0.54
CA SER A 253 -14.02 -5.11 1.94
C SER A 253 -15.03 -6.24 2.16
N LYS A 254 -15.85 -6.58 1.15
CA LYS A 254 -16.86 -7.65 1.30
C LYS A 254 -16.27 -9.03 1.48
N GLU A 255 -15.17 -9.36 0.77
CA GLU A 255 -14.59 -10.70 0.84
C GLU A 255 -13.99 -11.02 2.21
N ILE A 256 -13.37 -10.05 2.89
CA ILE A 256 -12.85 -10.23 4.25
C ILE A 256 -14.01 -10.48 5.23
N PHE A 257 -15.15 -9.81 5.01
CA PHE A 257 -16.35 -9.98 5.83
C PHE A 257 -17.15 -11.25 5.51
N GLU A 258 -16.85 -11.91 4.39
CA GLU A 258 -17.46 -13.18 3.99
C GLU A 258 -16.62 -14.39 4.45
N MET A 259 -15.40 -14.18 5.00
CA MET A 259 -14.55 -15.23 5.53
C MET A 259 -15.19 -15.94 6.72
N ASP A 260 -15.04 -17.25 6.76
CA ASP A 260 -15.43 -18.06 7.93
C ASP A 260 -14.35 -18.04 9.02
N GLU A 261 -14.66 -18.64 10.20
CA GLU A 261 -13.72 -18.69 11.32
C GLU A 261 -12.39 -19.36 10.93
N LYS A 262 -12.45 -20.42 10.12
CA LYS A 262 -11.26 -21.15 9.69
C LYS A 262 -10.39 -20.31 8.77
N GLU A 263 -10.98 -19.63 7.80
CA GLU A 263 -10.28 -18.71 6.88
C GLU A 263 -9.65 -17.54 7.65
N LEU A 264 -10.35 -16.99 8.64
CA LEU A 264 -9.82 -15.94 9.51
C LEU A 264 -8.67 -16.45 10.39
N MET A 265 -8.78 -17.68 10.94
CA MET A 265 -7.69 -18.29 11.71
C MET A 265 -6.46 -18.57 10.85
N GLU A 266 -6.65 -18.96 9.59
CA GLU A 266 -5.57 -19.13 8.63
C GLU A 266 -4.92 -17.78 8.25
N LEU A 267 -5.74 -16.75 8.04
CA LEU A 267 -5.27 -15.38 7.81
C LEU A 267 -4.41 -14.87 8.96
N LEU A 268 -4.73 -15.22 10.21
CA LEU A 268 -3.98 -14.87 11.41
C LEU A 268 -2.82 -15.84 11.70
N SER A 269 -2.59 -16.87 10.90
CA SER A 269 -1.43 -17.74 11.10
C SER A 269 -0.14 -17.00 10.74
N PHE A 270 0.86 -17.12 11.60
CA PHE A 270 2.21 -16.67 11.29
C PHE A 270 2.90 -17.78 10.49
N GLU A 271 3.34 -17.48 9.30
CA GLU A 271 4.14 -18.41 8.49
C GLU A 271 5.63 -18.15 8.78
N LYS A 272 6.37 -19.25 9.07
CA LYS A 272 7.83 -19.22 9.25
C LYS A 272 8.50 -19.41 7.90
#